data_3a6ffe0dc0eddeeb388a7ddc088e47ef
#
_entry.id   3a6ffe0dc0eddeeb388a7ddc088e47ef
#
_cell.length_a   1.000
_cell.length_b   1.000
_cell.length_c   1.000
_cell.angle_alpha   90.00
_cell.angle_beta   90.00
_cell.angle_gamma   90.00
#
_symmetry.space_group_name_H-M   'P 1'
#
loop_
_entity.id
_entity.type
_entity.pdbx_description
1 polymer ?
#
loop_
_entity_poly.entity_id
_entity_poly.type
_entity_poly.pdbx_seq_one_letter_code
_entity_poly.pdbx_strand_id
1 'polypeptide(L)'
;MNPVGPRGVYDEAKRFGEAITTAYRTAHGVDTAIVRIFNTYGPRMRREDGRAIPTFIAQALSGQPMTVAGDGSQTRSVCYVDDTVRGVLAVAGSDLPGPFNVGFPEERSVLDIARAVAAAAGVDVPVESIGRPVDDPTVRCPDITAIRTALGWEPQVSLPTGWPARWPGSGRPRRPHSPPCDGWGGWGVRVWDTAPPARPGHDERSPCGAWVSATGRRAPR
;
A
#
# COMPACT_ATOMS: atom_id res chain seq x y z
N MET A 1 -1.85 15.02 -8.03
CA MET A 1 -2.46 14.24 -6.93
C MET A 1 -3.65 15.04 -6.44
N ASN A 2 -4.81 14.40 -6.22
CA ASN A 2 -6.02 15.07 -5.76
C ASN A 2 -6.11 14.94 -4.22
N PRO A 3 -5.82 16.01 -3.42
CA PRO A 3 -5.76 15.91 -1.96
C PRO A 3 -7.12 15.64 -1.31
N VAL A 4 -8.21 15.97 -1.97
CA VAL A 4 -9.59 15.74 -1.51
C VAL A 4 -10.30 14.60 -2.24
N GLY A 5 -9.59 13.89 -3.09
CA GLY A 5 -10.09 12.72 -3.81
C GLY A 5 -10.16 11.47 -2.94
N PRO A 6 -10.70 10.35 -3.47
CA PRO A 6 -10.87 9.09 -2.72
C PRO A 6 -9.56 8.55 -2.11
N ARG A 7 -8.42 8.87 -2.70
CA ARG A 7 -7.09 8.48 -2.21
C ARG A 7 -6.46 9.51 -1.29
N GLY A 8 -7.00 10.73 -1.22
CA GLY A 8 -6.43 11.84 -0.46
C GLY A 8 -6.20 11.50 1.01
N VAL A 9 -7.12 10.79 1.64
CA VAL A 9 -7.00 10.38 3.05
C VAL A 9 -5.69 9.61 3.31
N TYR A 10 -5.34 8.65 2.45
CA TYR A 10 -4.11 7.88 2.60
C TYR A 10 -2.86 8.75 2.37
N ASP A 11 -2.86 9.50 1.27
CA ASP A 11 -1.70 10.27 0.86
C ASP A 11 -1.41 11.41 1.86
N GLU A 12 -2.45 12.12 2.35
CA GLU A 12 -2.30 13.17 3.35
C GLU A 12 -1.97 12.63 4.74
N ALA A 13 -2.49 11.47 5.13
CA ALA A 13 -2.09 10.82 6.38
C ALA A 13 -0.59 10.45 6.37
N LYS A 14 -0.05 9.98 5.25
CA LYS A 14 1.38 9.69 5.11
C LYS A 14 2.22 10.97 5.15
N ARG A 15 1.78 12.02 4.47
CA ARG A 15 2.44 13.34 4.50
C ARG A 15 2.45 13.92 5.91
N PHE A 16 1.34 13.86 6.63
CA PHE A 16 1.25 14.28 8.02
C PHE A 16 2.21 13.48 8.92
N GLY A 17 2.28 12.16 8.72
CA GLY A 17 3.23 11.31 9.44
C GLY A 17 4.69 11.74 9.26
N GLU A 18 5.11 12.12 8.06
CA GLU A 18 6.46 12.66 7.83
C GLU A 18 6.66 14.00 8.52
N ALA A 19 5.68 14.90 8.44
CA ALA A 19 5.75 16.21 9.07
C ALA A 19 5.86 16.12 10.59
N ILE A 20 5.04 15.29 11.25
CA ILE A 20 5.07 15.13 12.70
C ILE A 20 6.38 14.46 13.16
N THR A 21 6.88 13.47 12.42
CA THR A 21 8.16 12.80 12.71
C THR A 21 9.31 13.81 12.69
N THR A 22 9.36 14.66 11.68
CA THR A 22 10.36 15.73 11.56
C THR A 22 10.23 16.75 12.69
N ALA A 23 9.01 17.16 13.05
CA ALA A 23 8.76 18.09 14.14
C ALA A 23 9.23 17.53 15.50
N TYR A 24 8.95 16.25 15.78
CA TYR A 24 9.41 15.58 17.01
C TYR A 24 10.94 15.48 17.09
N ARG A 25 11.59 15.12 15.98
CA ARG A 25 13.06 15.12 15.92
C ARG A 25 13.63 16.49 16.27
N THR A 26 13.08 17.56 15.67
CA THR A 26 13.56 18.92 15.89
C THR A 26 13.27 19.43 17.30
N ALA A 27 12.06 19.21 17.83
CA ALA A 27 11.62 19.76 19.09
C ALA A 27 12.14 18.99 20.31
N HIS A 28 12.35 17.69 20.18
CA HIS A 28 12.65 16.80 21.33
C HIS A 28 13.96 16.03 21.18
N GLY A 29 14.70 16.22 20.08
CA GLY A 29 15.95 15.50 19.84
C GLY A 29 15.78 13.97 19.69
N VAL A 30 14.56 13.51 19.37
CA VAL A 30 14.29 12.07 19.19
C VAL A 30 14.98 11.60 17.92
N ASP A 31 15.75 10.53 18.03
CA ASP A 31 16.37 9.92 16.86
C ASP A 31 15.34 9.18 16.02
N THR A 32 15.05 9.71 14.84
CA THR A 32 14.04 9.22 13.92
C THR A 32 14.56 9.26 12.49
N ALA A 33 14.10 8.29 11.69
CA ALA A 33 14.35 8.29 10.25
C ALA A 33 13.05 8.01 9.48
N ILE A 34 12.96 8.54 8.26
CA ILE A 34 11.79 8.38 7.40
C ILE A 34 12.17 7.54 6.20
N VAL A 35 11.44 6.44 6.00
CA VAL A 35 11.55 5.57 4.83
C VAL A 35 10.23 5.56 4.08
N ARG A 36 10.26 5.88 2.79
CA ARG A 36 9.14 5.76 1.86
C ARG A 36 9.26 4.44 1.12
N ILE A 37 8.51 3.44 1.56
CA ILE A 37 8.51 2.10 0.96
C ILE A 37 7.59 2.10 -0.26
N PHE A 38 8.15 1.74 -1.42
CA PHE A 38 7.40 1.53 -2.66
C PHE A 38 6.83 0.12 -2.73
N ASN A 39 6.10 -0.19 -3.84
CA ASN A 39 5.43 -1.48 -3.95
C ASN A 39 6.42 -2.62 -3.74
N THR A 40 6.16 -3.42 -2.74
CA THR A 40 7.00 -4.56 -2.37
C THR A 40 6.26 -5.85 -2.66
N TYR A 41 6.96 -6.85 -3.19
CA TYR A 41 6.45 -8.19 -3.42
C TYR A 41 7.38 -9.23 -2.83
N GLY A 42 6.88 -10.44 -2.59
CA GLY A 42 7.71 -11.55 -2.10
C GLY A 42 6.90 -12.60 -1.34
N PRO A 43 7.58 -13.60 -0.76
CA PRO A 43 6.94 -14.63 0.04
C PRO A 43 6.20 -14.07 1.24
N ARG A 44 5.14 -14.76 1.67
CA ARG A 44 4.26 -14.39 2.79
C ARG A 44 3.27 -13.24 2.50
N MET A 45 3.17 -12.74 1.27
CA MET A 45 2.04 -11.88 0.91
C MET A 45 0.73 -12.66 1.08
N ARG A 46 -0.27 -12.02 1.64
CA ARG A 46 -1.60 -12.63 1.80
C ARG A 46 -2.30 -12.71 0.45
N ARG A 47 -2.97 -13.83 0.19
CA ARG A 47 -3.73 -14.04 -1.05
C ARG A 47 -4.83 -12.99 -1.21
N GLU A 48 -5.47 -12.63 -0.10
CA GLU A 48 -6.60 -11.70 -0.03
C GLU A 48 -6.16 -10.25 0.22
N ASP A 49 -4.89 -9.89 -0.06
CA ASP A 49 -4.34 -8.56 0.18
C ASP A 49 -4.95 -7.48 -0.74
N GLY A 50 -5.58 -7.88 -1.85
CA GLY A 50 -6.23 -6.98 -2.81
C GLY A 50 -5.26 -6.21 -3.72
N ARG A 51 -3.94 -6.42 -3.59
CA ARG A 51 -2.93 -5.83 -4.47
C ARG A 51 -2.78 -6.65 -5.75
N ALA A 52 -2.29 -6.02 -6.82
CA ALA A 52 -2.19 -6.65 -8.14
C ALA A 52 -1.40 -7.98 -8.15
N ILE A 53 -0.20 -8.00 -7.56
CA ILE A 53 0.66 -9.21 -7.60
C ILE A 53 0.03 -10.41 -6.88
N PRO A 54 -0.43 -10.33 -5.61
CA PRO A 54 -1.11 -11.46 -4.98
C PRO A 54 -2.37 -11.91 -5.75
N THR A 55 -3.11 -10.95 -6.33
CA THR A 55 -4.30 -11.24 -7.14
C THR A 55 -3.92 -12.03 -8.39
N PHE A 56 -2.93 -11.57 -9.15
CA PHE A 56 -2.45 -12.27 -10.35
C PHE A 56 -1.97 -13.69 -10.04
N ILE A 57 -1.21 -13.86 -8.95
CA ILE A 57 -0.74 -15.16 -8.51
C ILE A 57 -1.93 -16.08 -8.17
N ALA A 58 -2.89 -15.57 -7.42
CA ALA A 58 -4.07 -16.34 -7.04
C ALA A 58 -4.87 -16.78 -8.26
N GLN A 59 -5.08 -15.88 -9.22
CA GLN A 59 -5.78 -16.15 -10.48
C GLN A 59 -5.01 -17.17 -11.33
N ALA A 60 -3.72 -16.94 -11.54
CA ALA A 60 -2.86 -17.86 -12.30
C ALA A 60 -2.87 -19.30 -11.73
N LEU A 61 -2.67 -19.44 -10.42
CA LEU A 61 -2.67 -20.75 -9.75
C LEU A 61 -4.05 -21.43 -9.73
N SER A 62 -5.12 -20.67 -9.90
CA SER A 62 -6.49 -21.21 -9.98
C SER A 62 -6.98 -21.41 -11.41
N GLY A 63 -6.13 -21.17 -12.44
CA GLY A 63 -6.51 -21.26 -13.85
C GLY A 63 -7.57 -20.23 -14.26
N GLN A 64 -7.69 -19.14 -13.51
CA GLN A 64 -8.64 -18.06 -13.79
C GLN A 64 -7.99 -16.99 -14.64
N PRO A 65 -8.76 -16.25 -15.47
CA PRO A 65 -8.26 -15.08 -16.16
C PRO A 65 -7.64 -14.07 -15.19
N MET A 66 -6.52 -13.46 -15.58
CA MET A 66 -5.90 -12.39 -14.79
C MET A 66 -6.54 -11.05 -15.11
N THR A 67 -7.10 -10.41 -14.08
CA THR A 67 -7.84 -9.15 -14.23
C THR A 67 -6.91 -7.95 -14.11
N VAL A 68 -6.82 -7.15 -15.18
CA VAL A 68 -6.00 -5.95 -15.25
C VAL A 68 -6.89 -4.72 -15.35
N ALA A 69 -6.63 -3.70 -14.52
CA ALA A 69 -7.37 -2.46 -14.55
C ALA A 69 -7.06 -1.65 -15.81
N GLY A 70 -8.10 -1.23 -16.56
CA GLY A 70 -7.93 -0.57 -17.84
C GLY A 70 -7.26 -1.46 -18.89
N ASP A 71 -6.41 -0.89 -19.71
CA ASP A 71 -5.61 -1.59 -20.73
C ASP A 71 -4.29 -2.17 -20.18
N GLY A 72 -3.99 -1.91 -18.90
CA GLY A 72 -2.75 -2.35 -18.25
C GLY A 72 -1.49 -1.56 -18.63
N SER A 73 -1.62 -0.47 -19.36
CA SER A 73 -0.49 0.40 -19.77
C SER A 73 0.12 1.20 -18.61
N GLN A 74 -0.64 1.40 -17.53
CA GLN A 74 -0.13 2.07 -16.34
C GLN A 74 1.08 1.33 -15.76
N THR A 75 2.10 2.07 -15.34
CA THR A 75 3.35 1.48 -14.87
C THR A 75 3.43 1.40 -13.35
N ARG A 76 4.10 0.38 -12.88
CA ARG A 76 4.46 0.18 -11.47
C ARG A 76 5.91 -0.27 -11.38
N SER A 77 6.56 0.19 -10.34
CA SER A 77 7.82 -0.32 -9.88
C SER A 77 7.57 -1.27 -8.71
N VAL A 78 8.18 -2.43 -8.72
CA VAL A 78 8.00 -3.46 -7.68
C VAL A 78 9.34 -3.96 -7.17
N CYS A 79 9.54 -3.92 -5.87
CA CYS A 79 10.78 -4.29 -5.20
C CYS A 79 10.63 -5.63 -4.47
N TYR A 80 11.64 -6.48 -4.53
CA TYR A 80 11.63 -7.72 -3.76
C TYR A 80 11.76 -7.44 -2.26
N VAL A 81 11.06 -8.23 -1.44
CA VAL A 81 10.94 -7.97 0.00
C VAL A 81 12.27 -7.94 0.73
N ASP A 82 13.22 -8.81 0.37
CA ASP A 82 14.54 -8.83 1.03
C ASP A 82 15.34 -7.56 0.72
N ASP A 83 15.21 -7.01 -0.49
CA ASP A 83 15.80 -5.73 -0.85
C ASP A 83 15.16 -4.59 -0.04
N THR A 84 13.83 -4.60 0.09
CA THR A 84 13.13 -3.61 0.91
C THR A 84 13.59 -3.69 2.37
N VAL A 85 13.71 -4.89 2.93
CA VAL A 85 14.19 -5.10 4.31
C VAL A 85 15.62 -4.59 4.47
N ARG A 86 16.53 -4.92 3.53
CA ARG A 86 17.91 -4.39 3.55
C ARG A 86 17.94 -2.86 3.54
N GLY A 87 17.08 -2.23 2.72
CA GLY A 87 16.97 -0.77 2.66
C GLY A 87 16.49 -0.16 3.97
N VAL A 88 15.46 -0.73 4.58
CA VAL A 88 14.95 -0.29 5.89
C VAL A 88 16.02 -0.44 6.96
N LEU A 89 16.73 -1.58 7.01
CA LEU A 89 17.80 -1.81 7.98
C LEU A 89 19.01 -0.89 7.76
N ALA A 90 19.37 -0.58 6.52
CA ALA A 90 20.42 0.38 6.22
C ALA A 90 20.10 1.78 6.75
N VAL A 91 18.85 2.23 6.58
CA VAL A 91 18.39 3.51 7.13
C VAL A 91 18.33 3.47 8.66
N ALA A 92 17.79 2.40 9.25
CA ALA A 92 17.70 2.25 10.70
C ALA A 92 19.06 2.16 11.40
N GLY A 93 20.10 1.68 10.71
CA GLY A 93 21.47 1.63 11.19
C GLY A 93 22.30 2.91 10.91
N SER A 94 21.67 3.96 10.38
CA SER A 94 22.32 5.24 10.08
C SER A 94 21.77 6.36 10.97
N ASP A 95 22.55 7.43 11.14
CA ASP A 95 22.10 8.65 11.84
C ASP A 95 21.36 9.63 10.93
N LEU A 96 21.04 9.21 9.69
CA LEU A 96 20.45 10.08 8.66
C LEU A 96 18.92 10.08 8.78
N PRO A 97 18.29 11.28 8.83
CA PRO A 97 16.84 11.38 9.04
C PRO A 97 16.00 10.99 7.82
N GLY A 98 16.57 10.99 6.62
CA GLY A 98 15.81 10.85 5.38
C GLY A 98 15.05 12.13 4.98
N PRO A 99 13.94 12.05 4.24
CA PRO A 99 13.26 10.81 3.81
C PRO A 99 14.03 10.07 2.70
N PHE A 100 14.07 8.74 2.80
CA PHE A 100 14.66 7.89 1.78
C PHE A 100 13.61 7.05 1.08
N ASN A 101 13.61 7.06 -0.26
CA ASN A 101 12.79 6.15 -1.05
C ASN A 101 13.47 4.77 -1.10
N VAL A 102 12.73 3.72 -0.75
CA VAL A 102 13.16 2.33 -0.85
C VAL A 102 12.25 1.60 -1.83
N GLY A 103 12.81 1.20 -2.97
CA GLY A 103 12.07 0.56 -4.05
C GLY A 103 12.97 0.22 -5.23
N PHE A 104 12.43 -0.43 -6.24
CA PHE A 104 13.15 -0.76 -7.47
C PHE A 104 12.96 0.38 -8.49
N PRO A 105 14.02 0.96 -9.07
CA PRO A 105 13.91 2.15 -9.95
C PRO A 105 13.62 1.79 -11.42
N GLU A 106 12.95 0.69 -11.68
CA GLU A 106 12.55 0.26 -13.02
C GLU A 106 11.02 0.16 -13.08
N GLU A 107 10.44 0.75 -14.10
CA GLU A 107 9.00 0.70 -14.37
C GLU A 107 8.66 -0.48 -15.25
N ARG A 108 7.53 -1.12 -14.92
CA ARG A 108 6.93 -2.14 -15.78
C ARG A 108 5.43 -1.88 -15.91
N SER A 109 4.87 -2.12 -17.08
CA SER A 109 3.42 -2.05 -17.24
C SER A 109 2.74 -3.11 -16.36
N VAL A 110 1.54 -2.82 -15.88
CA VAL A 110 0.76 -3.81 -15.10
C VAL A 110 0.50 -5.05 -15.93
N LEU A 111 0.31 -4.89 -17.25
CA LEU A 111 0.18 -6.01 -18.18
C LEU A 111 1.45 -6.87 -18.23
N ASP A 112 2.65 -6.27 -18.27
CA ASP A 112 3.90 -7.03 -18.28
C ASP A 112 4.15 -7.74 -16.94
N ILE A 113 3.74 -7.12 -15.84
CA ILE A 113 3.79 -7.77 -14.52
C ILE A 113 2.86 -8.99 -14.50
N ALA A 114 1.63 -8.88 -15.04
CA ALA A 114 0.70 -10.02 -15.11
C ALA A 114 1.28 -11.15 -15.97
N ARG A 115 1.82 -10.84 -17.14
CA ARG A 115 2.49 -11.82 -18.02
C ARG A 115 3.69 -12.50 -17.36
N ALA A 116 4.52 -11.72 -16.64
CA ALA A 116 5.65 -12.27 -15.89
C ALA A 116 5.19 -13.24 -14.79
N VAL A 117 4.07 -12.95 -14.11
CA VAL A 117 3.45 -13.86 -13.13
C VAL A 117 3.00 -15.16 -13.80
N ALA A 118 2.28 -15.09 -14.93
CA ALA A 118 1.83 -16.27 -15.67
C ALA A 118 3.00 -17.14 -16.10
N ALA A 119 4.03 -16.53 -16.68
CA ALA A 119 5.24 -17.23 -17.11
C ALA A 119 5.94 -17.92 -15.94
N ALA A 120 6.07 -17.25 -14.79
CA ALA A 120 6.68 -17.81 -13.59
C ALA A 120 5.85 -18.96 -12.96
N ALA A 121 4.53 -18.87 -13.09
CA ALA A 121 3.61 -19.94 -12.66
C ALA A 121 3.56 -21.12 -13.63
N GLY A 122 4.13 -20.98 -14.84
CA GLY A 122 4.08 -22.01 -15.89
C GLY A 122 2.67 -22.23 -16.45
N VAL A 123 1.83 -21.19 -16.46
CA VAL A 123 0.44 -21.24 -16.92
C VAL A 123 0.20 -20.28 -18.07
N ASP A 124 -0.70 -20.68 -18.95
CA ASP A 124 -1.22 -19.82 -20.02
C ASP A 124 -2.69 -19.49 -19.69
N VAL A 125 -2.91 -18.33 -19.10
CA VAL A 125 -4.24 -17.85 -18.75
C VAL A 125 -4.50 -16.52 -19.44
N PRO A 126 -5.76 -16.25 -19.89
CA PRO A 126 -6.08 -14.98 -20.54
C PRO A 126 -5.96 -13.81 -19.56
N VAL A 127 -5.72 -12.63 -20.11
CA VAL A 127 -5.77 -11.36 -19.38
C VAL A 127 -7.06 -10.65 -19.75
N GLU A 128 -7.86 -10.28 -18.76
CA GLU A 128 -9.11 -9.57 -18.93
C GLU A 128 -9.01 -8.14 -18.37
N SER A 129 -9.55 -7.17 -19.12
CA SER A 129 -9.63 -5.78 -18.67
C SER A 129 -10.81 -5.57 -17.74
N ILE A 130 -10.57 -4.90 -16.61
CA ILE A 130 -11.61 -4.45 -15.68
C ILE A 130 -11.60 -2.92 -15.56
N GLY A 131 -12.65 -2.34 -14.98
CA GLY A 131 -12.74 -0.90 -14.76
C GLY A 131 -11.54 -0.36 -13.98
N ARG A 132 -10.96 0.76 -14.43
CA ARG A 132 -9.86 1.43 -13.73
C ARG A 132 -10.40 2.22 -12.54
N PRO A 133 -9.82 2.10 -11.33
CA PRO A 133 -10.20 2.93 -10.18
C PRO A 133 -10.00 4.42 -10.46
N VAL A 134 -10.86 5.25 -9.90
CA VAL A 134 -10.74 6.71 -9.98
C VAL A 134 -9.45 7.13 -9.25
N ASP A 135 -8.72 8.10 -9.81
CA ASP A 135 -7.44 8.62 -9.28
C ASP A 135 -6.32 7.57 -9.19
N ASP A 136 -6.39 6.45 -9.94
CA ASP A 136 -5.28 5.51 -10.01
C ASP A 136 -4.08 6.14 -10.74
N PRO A 137 -2.89 6.24 -10.11
CA PRO A 137 -1.73 6.85 -10.73
C PRO A 137 -1.30 6.14 -12.02
N THR A 138 -0.98 6.91 -13.06
CA THR A 138 -0.48 6.34 -14.32
C THR A 138 0.94 5.80 -14.15
N VAL A 139 1.79 6.52 -13.41
CA VAL A 139 3.21 6.18 -13.15
C VAL A 139 3.46 6.16 -11.66
N ARG A 140 4.21 5.15 -11.20
CA ARG A 140 4.72 5.08 -9.83
C ARG A 140 6.08 4.40 -9.81
N CYS A 141 7.14 5.22 -9.86
CA CYS A 141 8.53 4.78 -9.82
C CYS A 141 9.31 5.58 -8.77
N PRO A 142 10.14 4.94 -7.92
CA PRO A 142 10.97 5.66 -6.96
C PRO A 142 12.23 6.22 -7.62
N ASP A 143 12.59 7.43 -7.26
CA ASP A 143 13.96 7.89 -7.35
C ASP A 143 14.69 7.46 -6.07
N ILE A 144 15.70 6.58 -6.22
CA ILE A 144 16.52 6.04 -5.13
C ILE A 144 17.90 6.72 -5.01
N THR A 145 18.12 7.82 -5.73
CA THR A 145 19.44 8.49 -5.77
C THR A 145 19.91 8.86 -4.37
N ALA A 146 19.03 9.38 -3.53
CA ALA A 146 19.38 9.80 -2.17
C ALA A 146 19.90 8.65 -1.32
N ILE A 147 19.20 7.51 -1.24
CA ILE A 147 19.63 6.38 -0.44
C ILE A 147 20.87 5.71 -1.03
N ARG A 148 20.97 5.62 -2.35
CA ARG A 148 22.15 5.06 -3.02
C ARG A 148 23.40 5.89 -2.74
N THR A 149 23.30 7.21 -2.81
CA THR A 149 24.43 8.12 -2.55
C THR A 149 24.83 8.13 -1.09
N ALA A 150 23.85 8.18 -0.18
CA ALA A 150 24.11 8.33 1.25
C ALA A 150 24.50 7.02 1.95
N LEU A 151 23.91 5.89 1.54
CA LEU A 151 24.04 4.61 2.24
C LEU A 151 24.56 3.47 1.35
N GLY A 152 24.84 3.72 0.06
CA GLY A 152 25.29 2.69 -0.87
C GLY A 152 24.24 1.60 -1.16
N TRP A 153 22.97 1.84 -0.78
CA TRP A 153 21.93 0.85 -0.96
C TRP A 153 21.31 0.92 -2.35
N GLU A 154 21.17 -0.25 -2.96
CA GLU A 154 20.37 -0.45 -4.18
C GLU A 154 19.70 -1.83 -4.16
N PRO A 155 18.57 -2.00 -4.88
CA PRO A 155 17.94 -3.30 -5.00
C PRO A 155 18.77 -4.23 -5.88
N GLN A 156 18.82 -5.52 -5.54
CA GLN A 156 19.64 -6.53 -6.21
C GLN A 156 18.80 -7.58 -6.95
N VAL A 157 17.51 -7.71 -6.58
CA VAL A 157 16.64 -8.77 -7.10
C VAL A 157 15.69 -8.18 -8.13
N SER A 158 15.90 -8.54 -9.40
CA SER A 158 14.99 -8.16 -10.50
C SER A 158 13.69 -8.96 -10.43
N LEU A 159 12.62 -8.44 -11.07
CA LEU A 159 11.32 -9.09 -11.08
C LEU A 159 11.35 -10.56 -11.54
N PRO A 160 12.06 -10.94 -12.64
CA PRO A 160 12.12 -12.34 -13.05
C PRO A 160 12.81 -13.26 -12.06
N THR A 161 13.85 -12.77 -11.35
CA THR A 161 14.64 -13.56 -10.40
C THR A 161 14.02 -13.64 -9.00
N GLY A 162 13.19 -12.67 -8.64
CA GLY A 162 12.49 -12.63 -7.34
C GLY A 162 11.26 -13.54 -7.27
N TRP A 163 10.88 -14.20 -8.37
CA TRP A 163 9.82 -15.21 -8.31
C TRP A 163 10.37 -16.52 -7.78
N PRO A 164 9.88 -17.05 -6.67
CA PRO A 164 10.20 -18.40 -6.27
C PRO A 164 9.65 -19.37 -7.33
N ALA A 165 10.47 -20.29 -7.80
CA ALA A 165 10.05 -21.38 -8.70
C ALA A 165 8.90 -22.23 -8.12
N ARG A 166 8.59 -22.04 -6.85
CA ARG A 166 7.48 -22.63 -6.14
C ARG A 166 6.93 -21.65 -5.12
N TRP A 167 5.75 -21.10 -5.36
CA TRP A 167 5.09 -20.23 -4.41
C TRP A 167 4.76 -20.99 -3.11
N PRO A 168 5.16 -20.52 -1.90
CA PRO A 168 4.77 -21.14 -0.65
C PRO A 168 3.25 -20.95 -0.44
N GLY A 169 2.45 -21.95 -0.74
CA GLY A 169 0.99 -21.88 -0.67
C GLY A 169 0.29 -22.63 -1.79
N SER A 170 1.00 -23.06 -2.85
CA SER A 170 0.46 -23.91 -3.91
C SER A 170 0.20 -25.37 -3.47
N GLY A 171 0.47 -25.72 -2.21
CA GLY A 171 0.20 -27.01 -1.63
C GLY A 171 -0.67 -26.93 -0.39
N ARG A 172 -1.96 -27.27 -0.52
CA ARG A 172 -3.06 -27.38 0.46
C ARG A 172 -3.54 -26.04 1.06
N PRO A 173 -4.85 -25.81 1.10
CA PRO A 173 -5.42 -24.74 1.88
C PRO A 173 -5.01 -24.91 3.35
N ARG A 174 -4.35 -23.92 3.92
CA ARG A 174 -4.13 -23.88 5.36
C ARG A 174 -5.50 -23.87 6.03
N ARG A 175 -5.68 -24.73 7.02
CA ARG A 175 -6.84 -24.68 7.91
C ARG A 175 -7.02 -23.23 8.40
N PRO A 176 -8.26 -22.72 8.51
CA PRO A 176 -8.50 -21.41 9.08
C PRO A 176 -7.79 -21.35 10.43
N HIS A 177 -6.94 -20.33 10.59
CA HIS A 177 -6.36 -20.05 11.90
C HIS A 177 -7.49 -19.85 12.89
N SER A 178 -7.35 -20.45 14.07
CA SER A 178 -8.17 -20.20 15.26
C SER A 178 -8.37 -18.70 15.43
N PRO A 179 -9.54 -18.27 15.96
CA PRO A 179 -9.82 -16.85 16.14
C PRO A 179 -8.69 -16.18 16.91
N PRO A 180 -8.40 -14.91 16.62
CA PRO A 180 -7.38 -14.17 17.35
C PRO A 180 -7.74 -14.15 18.84
N CYS A 181 -6.74 -14.37 19.68
CA CYS A 181 -6.84 -14.19 21.10
C CYS A 181 -7.39 -12.79 21.40
N ASP A 182 -8.57 -12.71 21.97
CA ASP A 182 -9.20 -11.49 22.47
C ASP A 182 -8.30 -10.91 23.56
N GLY A 183 -7.62 -9.82 23.27
CA GLY A 183 -6.80 -9.20 24.29
C GLY A 183 -5.84 -8.09 23.87
N TRP A 184 -6.07 -7.42 22.72
CA TRP A 184 -5.45 -6.10 22.47
C TRP A 184 -6.43 -5.24 21.66
N GLY A 185 -6.84 -4.13 22.27
CA GLY A 185 -7.83 -3.19 21.73
C GLY A 185 -7.49 -2.76 20.30
N GLY A 186 -8.44 -3.03 19.42
CA GLY A 186 -8.28 -2.89 18.00
C GLY A 186 -8.15 -1.45 17.51
N TRP A 187 -7.12 -1.18 16.75
CA TRP A 187 -7.13 -0.16 15.73
C TRP A 187 -7.32 -0.86 14.37
N GLY A 188 -8.50 -1.38 14.15
CA GLY A 188 -8.91 -1.91 12.85
C GLY A 188 -9.36 -0.75 11.94
N VAL A 189 -8.54 -0.33 11.03
CA VAL A 189 -9.00 0.45 9.87
C VAL A 189 -9.86 -0.47 9.02
N ARG A 190 -11.18 -0.40 9.18
CA ARG A 190 -12.12 -0.99 8.22
C ARG A 190 -12.04 -0.19 6.93
N VAL A 191 -11.59 -0.81 5.89
CA VAL A 191 -11.80 -0.31 4.54
C VAL A 191 -13.32 -0.41 4.27
N TRP A 192 -13.92 0.72 3.99
CA TRP A 192 -15.34 0.82 3.65
C TRP A 192 -15.61 0.07 2.34
N ASP A 193 -16.29 -1.06 2.44
CA ASP A 193 -16.96 -1.69 1.30
C ASP A 193 -18.23 -0.87 1.04
N THR A 194 -18.26 -0.19 -0.08
CA THR A 194 -19.36 0.69 -0.48
C THR A 194 -20.46 -0.08 -1.17
N ALA A 195 -21.45 -0.52 -0.40
CA ALA A 195 -22.83 -0.60 -0.86
C ALA A 195 -23.74 -0.44 0.35
N PRO A 196 -24.55 0.63 0.45
CA PRO A 196 -25.53 0.72 1.50
C PRO A 196 -26.67 -0.27 1.22
N PRO A 197 -27.12 -1.07 2.20
CA PRO A 197 -28.38 -1.78 2.06
C PRO A 197 -29.53 -0.79 2.09
N ALA A 198 -30.51 -1.01 1.19
CA ALA A 198 -31.76 -0.30 1.16
C ALA A 198 -32.41 -0.28 2.55
N ARG A 199 -32.77 0.91 3.04
CA ARG A 199 -33.52 1.08 4.29
C ARG A 199 -34.99 0.75 4.05
N PRO A 200 -35.62 -0.08 4.87
CA PRO A 200 -37.07 -0.06 5.03
C PRO A 200 -37.47 1.16 5.85
N GLY A 201 -38.57 1.79 5.48
CA GLY A 201 -39.05 3.04 6.04
C GLY A 201 -39.27 3.02 7.55
N HIS A 202 -38.93 4.14 8.18
CA HIS A 202 -39.45 4.55 9.48
C HIS A 202 -39.59 6.07 9.52
N ASP A 203 -40.81 6.41 9.71
CA ASP A 203 -41.54 7.42 10.50
C ASP A 203 -40.77 8.62 11.03
N GLU A 204 -41.34 9.77 10.69
CA GLU A 204 -40.97 11.10 11.18
C GLU A 204 -41.24 11.22 12.67
N ARG A 205 -40.33 11.78 13.42
CA ARG A 205 -40.57 12.84 14.45
C ARG A 205 -39.27 13.33 15.06
N SER A 206 -39.10 14.62 14.93
CA SER A 206 -38.14 15.60 15.50
C SER A 206 -37.84 15.44 17.01
N PRO A 207 -36.91 16.23 17.62
CA PRO A 207 -36.58 17.62 17.33
C PRO A 207 -35.09 18.06 17.45
N CYS A 208 -34.82 19.20 16.88
CA CYS A 208 -33.77 20.19 17.13
C CYS A 208 -32.87 20.06 18.37
N GLY A 209 -31.56 20.05 18.13
CA GLY A 209 -30.56 20.42 19.10
C GLY A 209 -29.66 21.53 18.53
N ALA A 210 -29.84 22.73 19.02
CA ALA A 210 -29.18 23.97 18.61
C ALA A 210 -27.69 23.95 18.87
N TRP A 211 -26.92 24.37 17.86
CA TRP A 211 -25.52 24.81 18.03
C TRP A 211 -25.50 26.20 18.63
N VAL A 212 -25.03 26.33 19.88
CA VAL A 212 -24.77 27.61 20.52
C VAL A 212 -23.35 28.05 20.17
N SER A 213 -23.28 29.13 19.39
CA SER A 213 -22.05 29.92 19.18
C SER A 213 -21.84 30.79 20.42
N ALA A 214 -20.73 30.60 21.11
CA ALA A 214 -20.30 31.47 22.18
C ALA A 214 -19.14 32.34 21.69
N THR A 215 -19.47 33.50 21.14
CA THR A 215 -18.55 34.66 21.04
C THR A 215 -18.66 35.47 22.31
N GLY A 216 -17.66 35.43 23.19
CA GLY A 216 -17.52 36.24 24.36
C GLY A 216 -16.29 37.16 24.29
N ARG A 217 -16.46 38.36 23.79
CA ARG A 217 -15.48 39.46 24.00
C ARG A 217 -15.54 39.91 25.45
N ARG A 218 -14.42 40.09 26.10
CA ARG A 218 -14.24 41.16 27.11
C ARG A 218 -12.88 41.84 26.90
N ALA A 219 -12.96 43.11 26.70
CA ALA A 219 -11.87 44.08 26.77
C ALA A 219 -11.84 44.71 28.18
N PRO A 220 -11.00 45.72 28.47
CA PRO A 220 -9.95 45.60 29.50
C PRO A 220 -10.25 46.49 30.74
N ARG A 221 -9.56 46.21 31.82
CA ARG A 221 -9.05 47.27 32.76
C ARG A 221 -7.71 46.86 33.31
#